data_c01a4bd9fb3fedc7c9918b468c6343b1
#
_entry.id   c01a4bd9fb3fedc7c9918b468c6343b1
#
_cell.length_a   1.000
_cell.length_b   1.000
_cell.length_c   1.000
_cell.angle_alpha   90.00
_cell.angle_beta   90.00
_cell.angle_gamma   90.00
#
_symmetry.space_group_name_H-M   'P 1'
#
loop_
_entity.id
_entity.type
_entity.pdbx_description
1 polymer ?
#
loop_
_entity_poly.entity_id
_entity_poly.type
_entity_poly.pdbx_seq_one_letter_code
_entity_poly.pdbx_strand_id
1 'polypeptide(L)'
;MVLQTQALIIVAAYLIGMLLVGFIVGKLKIKDSSDYMLAGRRMGLFMVAFSLSANNIGGGSTTGLAQKAYGEWGMSAIWYVLTASIAMIPLAYFAPKIRKTMAVTIPEVVGRRFGKTSSTLTAVLSILSLFCLTSSQIAASGTVVASLTGIPTNVALLIAGAVVILYTTFGGMIADQISDLVQFGIILIGLAVATPIVIHGCGGWDAISAALPPAHLSFTKIGWVTIIGYIFNY
;
A
#
# COMPACT_ATOMS: atom_id res chain seq x y z
N MET A 1 3.50 29.52 -5.14
CA MET A 1 4.57 29.65 -4.15
C MET A 1 4.11 29.28 -2.74
N VAL A 2 3.12 29.93 -2.14
CA VAL A 2 2.66 29.64 -0.75
C VAL A 2 2.19 28.20 -0.57
N LEU A 3 1.36 27.66 -1.47
CA LEU A 3 0.87 26.27 -1.43
C LEU A 3 2.00 25.24 -1.53
N GLN A 4 3.01 25.49 -2.36
CA GLN A 4 4.17 24.60 -2.50
C GLN A 4 5.03 24.58 -1.24
N THR A 5 5.21 25.74 -0.59
CA THR A 5 5.95 25.83 0.68
C THR A 5 5.21 25.09 1.80
N GLN A 6 3.88 25.22 1.90
CA GLN A 6 3.09 24.49 2.87
C GLN A 6 3.15 22.97 2.63
N ALA A 7 3.03 22.53 1.36
CA ALA A 7 3.17 21.13 1.01
C ALA A 7 4.57 20.58 1.37
N LEU A 8 5.62 21.36 1.10
CA LEU A 8 6.99 20.96 1.46
C LEU A 8 7.16 20.77 2.98
N ILE A 9 6.61 21.70 3.78
CA ILE A 9 6.66 21.60 5.25
C ILE A 9 5.92 20.35 5.74
N ILE A 10 4.72 20.09 5.22
CA ILE A 10 3.91 18.93 5.60
C ILE A 10 4.63 17.63 5.23
N VAL A 11 5.14 17.54 4.00
CA VAL A 11 5.88 16.35 3.53
C VAL A 11 7.15 16.15 4.36
N ALA A 12 7.92 17.21 4.62
CA ALA A 12 9.13 17.12 5.44
C ALA A 12 8.81 16.68 6.87
N ALA A 13 7.78 17.27 7.50
CA ALA A 13 7.35 16.89 8.84
C ALA A 13 6.89 15.42 8.89
N TYR A 14 6.16 14.95 7.88
CA TYR A 14 5.76 13.56 7.76
C TYR A 14 6.95 12.62 7.64
N LEU A 15 7.91 12.89 6.74
CA LEU A 15 9.09 12.06 6.53
C LEU A 15 9.98 12.00 7.78
N ILE A 16 10.16 13.14 8.46
CA ILE A 16 10.90 13.20 9.74
C ILE A 16 10.15 12.40 10.81
N GLY A 17 8.83 12.55 10.90
CA GLY A 17 7.99 11.77 11.81
C GLY A 17 8.16 10.26 11.61
N MET A 18 8.18 9.79 10.36
CA MET A 18 8.41 8.38 10.02
C MET A 18 9.78 7.88 10.49
N LEU A 19 10.84 8.66 10.25
CA LEU A 19 12.19 8.32 10.74
C LEU A 19 12.25 8.24 12.27
N LEU A 20 11.61 9.19 12.95
CA LEU A 20 11.52 9.19 14.42
C LEU A 20 10.77 7.96 14.94
N VAL A 21 9.64 7.60 14.34
CA VAL A 21 8.90 6.38 14.71
C VAL A 21 9.79 5.15 14.53
N GLY A 22 10.45 5.00 13.39
CA GLY A 22 11.37 3.89 13.13
C GLY A 22 12.46 3.78 14.17
N PHE A 23 13.13 4.91 14.47
CA PHE A 23 14.22 4.95 15.43
C PHE A 23 13.77 4.69 16.88
N ILE A 24 12.69 5.35 17.32
CA ILE A 24 12.15 5.21 18.69
C ILE A 24 11.64 3.79 18.93
N VAL A 25 10.85 3.26 17.99
CA VAL A 25 10.31 1.91 18.10
C VAL A 25 11.43 0.88 18.04
N GLY A 26 12.38 1.05 17.13
CA GLY A 26 13.55 0.19 17.03
C GLY A 26 14.31 0.07 18.34
N LYS A 27 14.57 1.22 18.99
CA LYS A 27 15.30 1.26 20.26
C LYS A 27 14.50 0.73 21.47
N LEU A 28 13.17 0.94 21.48
CA LEU A 28 12.34 0.64 22.66
C LEU A 28 11.65 -0.73 22.61
N LYS A 29 11.33 -1.23 21.42
CA LYS A 29 10.46 -2.39 21.24
C LYS A 29 11.15 -3.62 20.69
N ILE A 30 12.26 -3.46 19.98
CA ILE A 30 12.97 -4.56 19.36
C ILE A 30 14.03 -5.07 20.33
N LYS A 31 13.88 -6.33 20.76
CA LYS A 31 14.80 -7.00 21.68
C LYS A 31 15.53 -8.15 21.01
N ASP A 32 14.89 -8.80 20.07
CA ASP A 32 15.41 -9.97 19.37
C ASP A 32 15.00 -10.00 17.87
N SER A 33 15.53 -10.97 17.14
CA SER A 33 15.25 -11.16 15.72
C SER A 33 13.77 -11.45 15.44
N SER A 34 13.06 -12.07 16.39
CA SER A 34 11.63 -12.36 16.24
C SER A 34 10.80 -11.08 16.35
N ASP A 35 11.18 -10.17 17.24
CA ASP A 35 10.54 -8.86 17.33
C ASP A 35 10.76 -8.06 16.02
N TYR A 36 11.99 -8.09 15.48
CA TYR A 36 12.34 -7.38 14.26
C TYR A 36 11.60 -7.92 13.02
N MET A 37 11.58 -9.25 12.83
CA MET A 37 11.06 -9.88 11.61
C MET A 37 9.57 -10.20 11.67
N LEU A 38 9.03 -10.49 12.87
CA LEU A 38 7.68 -11.04 13.04
C LEU A 38 6.85 -10.28 14.10
N ALA A 39 7.33 -9.11 14.53
CA ALA A 39 6.71 -8.35 15.60
C ALA A 39 6.41 -9.22 16.86
N GLY A 40 7.32 -10.13 17.17
CA GLY A 40 7.19 -11.09 18.28
C GLY A 40 5.98 -12.01 18.18
N ARG A 41 5.27 -12.05 17.04
CA ARG A 41 4.01 -12.79 16.81
C ARG A 41 2.89 -12.41 17.81
N ARG A 42 2.92 -11.20 18.37
CA ARG A 42 2.04 -10.73 19.46
C ARG A 42 1.09 -9.63 19.05
N MET A 43 0.98 -9.36 17.74
CA MET A 43 0.14 -8.29 17.23
C MET A 43 -1.34 -8.59 17.40
N GLY A 44 -2.09 -7.60 17.89
CA GLY A 44 -3.54 -7.70 18.08
C GLY A 44 -4.31 -7.60 16.76
N LEU A 45 -5.57 -8.04 16.78
CA LEU A 45 -6.45 -8.09 15.61
C LEU A 45 -6.55 -6.74 14.88
N PHE A 46 -6.76 -5.66 15.61
CA PHE A 46 -6.88 -4.33 15.03
C PHE A 46 -5.61 -3.90 14.30
N MET A 47 -4.45 -4.11 14.92
CA MET A 47 -3.17 -3.73 14.33
C MET A 47 -2.90 -4.49 13.03
N VAL A 48 -3.15 -5.81 13.03
CA VAL A 48 -3.00 -6.63 11.81
C VAL A 48 -4.01 -6.22 10.73
N ALA A 49 -5.27 -5.97 11.10
CA ALA A 49 -6.31 -5.55 10.14
C ALA A 49 -5.98 -4.20 9.50
N PHE A 50 -5.56 -3.22 10.30
CA PHE A 50 -5.19 -1.88 9.81
C PHE A 50 -3.91 -1.93 8.96
N SER A 51 -2.90 -2.69 9.37
CA SER A 51 -1.67 -2.85 8.60
C SER A 51 -1.93 -3.56 7.27
N LEU A 52 -2.70 -4.65 7.25
CA LEU A 52 -3.11 -5.29 5.98
C LEU A 52 -3.88 -4.35 5.07
N SER A 53 -4.75 -3.51 5.63
CA SER A 53 -5.49 -2.52 4.85
C SER A 53 -4.58 -1.43 4.30
N ALA A 54 -3.65 -0.91 5.11
CA ALA A 54 -2.66 0.08 4.70
C ALA A 54 -1.77 -0.47 3.57
N ASN A 55 -1.29 -1.70 3.70
CA ASN A 55 -0.45 -2.36 2.69
C ASN A 55 -1.14 -2.53 1.32
N ASN A 56 -2.46 -2.61 1.29
CA ASN A 56 -3.23 -2.64 0.04
C ASN A 56 -3.38 -1.25 -0.62
N ILE A 57 -3.10 -0.18 0.11
CA ILE A 57 -3.18 1.20 -0.40
C ILE A 57 -1.79 1.68 -0.79
N GLY A 58 -1.34 1.32 -1.97
CA GLY A 58 -0.06 1.74 -2.53
C GLY A 58 -0.21 2.61 -3.77
N GLY A 59 0.89 2.87 -4.48
CA GLY A 59 0.90 3.67 -5.69
C GLY A 59 -0.02 3.14 -6.80
N GLY A 60 -0.16 1.80 -6.90
CA GLY A 60 -1.06 1.17 -7.87
C GLY A 60 -2.54 1.40 -7.59
N SER A 61 -2.95 1.31 -6.32
CA SER A 61 -4.35 1.51 -5.88
C SER A 61 -4.73 2.97 -5.65
N THR A 62 -3.80 3.89 -5.75
CA THR A 62 -4.04 5.35 -5.64
C THR A 62 -3.82 6.03 -6.99
N THR A 63 -2.60 6.51 -7.26
CA THR A 63 -2.28 7.23 -8.50
C THR A 63 -2.50 6.39 -9.75
N GLY A 64 -2.11 5.12 -9.74
CA GLY A 64 -2.31 4.19 -10.85
C GLY A 64 -3.79 3.94 -11.14
N LEU A 65 -4.59 3.73 -10.09
CA LEU A 65 -6.03 3.54 -10.24
C LEU A 65 -6.75 4.82 -10.67
N ALA A 66 -6.36 5.98 -10.12
CA ALA A 66 -6.91 7.27 -10.53
C ALA A 66 -6.66 7.53 -12.02
N GLN A 67 -5.46 7.22 -12.52
CA GLN A 67 -5.14 7.34 -13.93
C GLN A 67 -5.98 6.41 -14.83
N LYS A 68 -6.19 5.15 -14.42
CA LYS A 68 -7.06 4.21 -15.14
C LYS A 68 -8.53 4.64 -15.10
N ALA A 69 -9.02 5.11 -13.96
CA ALA A 69 -10.38 5.59 -13.81
C ALA A 69 -10.65 6.81 -14.70
N TYR A 70 -9.71 7.77 -14.73
CA TYR A 70 -9.78 8.93 -15.61
C TYR A 70 -9.76 8.55 -17.09
N GLY A 71 -8.94 7.58 -17.49
CA GLY A 71 -8.80 7.12 -18.85
C GLY A 71 -9.93 6.18 -19.30
N GLU A 72 -9.67 4.88 -19.26
CA GLU A 72 -10.52 3.90 -19.92
C GLU A 72 -11.57 3.25 -19.00
N TRP A 73 -11.30 3.16 -17.68
CA TRP A 73 -12.07 2.31 -16.79
C TRP A 73 -13.33 2.98 -16.21
N GLY A 74 -13.30 4.31 -16.01
CA GLY A 74 -14.38 5.03 -15.35
C GLY A 74 -14.68 4.43 -13.97
N MET A 75 -15.96 4.34 -13.61
CA MET A 75 -16.41 3.78 -12.32
C MET A 75 -16.11 2.29 -12.16
N SER A 76 -15.87 1.54 -13.23
CA SER A 76 -15.46 0.14 -13.13
C SER A 76 -14.07 -0.05 -12.50
N ALA A 77 -13.29 1.03 -12.33
CA ALA A 77 -12.04 1.02 -11.58
C ALA A 77 -12.20 0.54 -10.11
N ILE A 78 -13.39 0.67 -9.53
CA ILE A 78 -13.69 0.16 -8.18
C ILE A 78 -13.38 -1.33 -8.02
N TRP A 79 -13.51 -2.10 -9.10
CA TRP A 79 -13.24 -3.54 -9.06
C TRP A 79 -11.80 -3.87 -8.72
N TYR A 80 -10.85 -3.00 -9.04
CA TYR A 80 -9.45 -3.20 -8.65
C TYR A 80 -9.30 -3.34 -7.13
N VAL A 81 -10.00 -2.52 -6.35
CA VAL A 81 -9.95 -2.56 -4.88
C VAL A 81 -10.89 -3.64 -4.32
N LEU A 82 -12.07 -3.81 -4.91
CA LEU A 82 -13.04 -4.83 -4.46
C LEU A 82 -12.50 -6.25 -4.64
N THR A 83 -11.80 -6.54 -5.72
CA THR A 83 -11.21 -7.87 -5.96
C THR A 83 -10.13 -8.20 -4.96
N ALA A 84 -9.31 -7.22 -4.53
CA ALA A 84 -8.37 -7.39 -3.44
C ALA A 84 -9.08 -7.78 -2.13
N SER A 85 -10.20 -7.14 -1.82
CA SER A 85 -11.02 -7.48 -0.64
C SER A 85 -11.62 -8.88 -0.72
N ILE A 86 -12.08 -9.29 -1.89
CA ILE A 86 -12.60 -10.65 -2.13
C ILE A 86 -11.50 -11.70 -1.94
N ALA A 87 -10.27 -11.43 -2.40
CA ALA A 87 -9.12 -12.31 -2.24
C ALA A 87 -8.71 -12.51 -0.76
N MET A 88 -9.09 -11.60 0.15
CA MET A 88 -8.87 -11.80 1.58
C MET A 88 -9.70 -12.96 2.16
N ILE A 89 -10.81 -13.35 1.56
CA ILE A 89 -11.67 -14.45 2.05
C ILE A 89 -10.92 -15.80 2.02
N PRO A 90 -10.36 -16.27 0.88
CA PRO A 90 -9.56 -17.49 0.87
C PRO A 90 -8.29 -17.35 1.73
N LEU A 91 -7.67 -16.16 1.78
CA LEU A 91 -6.53 -15.93 2.64
C LEU A 91 -6.88 -16.15 4.11
N ALA A 92 -8.02 -15.64 4.58
CA ALA A 92 -8.50 -15.86 5.96
C ALA A 92 -8.70 -17.35 6.28
N TYR A 93 -9.14 -18.15 5.30
CA TYR A 93 -9.27 -19.60 5.46
C TYR A 93 -7.93 -20.33 5.56
N PHE A 94 -6.93 -19.90 4.77
CA PHE A 94 -5.60 -20.53 4.76
C PHE A 94 -4.67 -20.02 5.86
N ALA A 95 -4.82 -18.79 6.32
CA ALA A 95 -3.95 -18.16 7.30
C ALA A 95 -3.75 -18.98 8.59
N PRO A 96 -4.78 -19.57 9.23
CA PRO A 96 -4.58 -20.41 10.42
C PRO A 96 -3.75 -21.67 10.14
N LYS A 97 -3.87 -22.24 8.94
CA LYS A 97 -3.10 -23.43 8.53
C LYS A 97 -1.62 -23.09 8.33
N ILE A 98 -1.35 -21.97 7.65
CA ILE A 98 0.02 -21.46 7.47
C ILE A 98 0.62 -21.11 8.85
N ARG A 99 -0.14 -20.43 9.71
CA ARG A 99 0.32 -20.07 11.07
C ARG A 99 0.76 -21.27 11.88
N LYS A 100 0.07 -22.41 11.78
CA LYS A 100 0.42 -23.65 12.49
C LYS A 100 1.78 -24.20 12.07
N THR A 101 2.27 -23.90 10.87
CA THR A 101 3.60 -24.34 10.44
C THR A 101 4.73 -23.66 11.19
N MET A 102 4.45 -22.51 11.84
CA MET A 102 5.44 -21.66 12.51
C MET A 102 6.59 -21.20 11.60
N ALA A 103 6.47 -21.37 10.29
CA ALA A 103 7.45 -20.90 9.32
C ALA A 103 7.58 -19.38 9.34
N VAL A 104 8.77 -18.87 9.04
CA VAL A 104 9.08 -17.44 8.98
C VAL A 104 8.74 -16.87 7.60
N THR A 105 8.90 -17.68 6.55
CA THR A 105 8.71 -17.23 5.17
C THR A 105 7.88 -18.23 4.36
N ILE A 106 7.24 -17.74 3.28
CA ILE A 106 6.51 -18.61 2.35
C ILE A 106 7.43 -19.62 1.66
N PRO A 107 8.65 -19.27 1.19
CA PRO A 107 9.61 -20.25 0.68
C PRO A 107 9.89 -21.40 1.64
N GLU A 108 9.92 -21.15 2.95
CA GLU A 108 10.09 -22.20 3.95
C GLU A 108 8.89 -23.16 3.99
N VAL A 109 7.67 -22.65 3.92
CA VAL A 109 6.45 -23.47 3.84
C VAL A 109 6.48 -24.38 2.61
N VAL A 110 6.86 -23.81 1.45
CA VAL A 110 7.00 -24.56 0.19
C VAL A 110 8.10 -25.63 0.32
N GLY A 111 9.23 -25.27 0.92
CA GLY A 111 10.36 -26.18 1.11
C GLY A 111 10.06 -27.38 1.97
N ARG A 112 9.26 -27.21 3.02
CA ARG A 112 8.84 -28.32 3.89
C ARG A 112 7.97 -29.35 3.18
N ARG A 113 7.24 -28.95 2.12
CA ARG A 113 6.37 -29.85 1.37
C ARG A 113 6.99 -30.36 0.07
N PHE A 114 7.73 -29.53 -0.65
CA PHE A 114 8.20 -29.80 -2.02
C PHE A 114 9.73 -29.88 -2.15
N GLY A 115 10.44 -29.74 -1.04
CA GLY A 115 11.89 -29.88 -1.01
C GLY A 115 12.66 -28.58 -1.28
N LYS A 116 14.00 -28.69 -1.14
CA LYS A 116 14.93 -27.54 -1.14
C LYS A 116 14.92 -26.76 -2.46
N THR A 117 14.88 -27.45 -3.59
CA THR A 117 14.90 -26.82 -4.91
C THR A 117 13.69 -25.88 -5.10
N SER A 118 12.48 -26.36 -4.73
CA SER A 118 11.26 -25.57 -4.80
C SER A 118 11.30 -24.38 -3.84
N SER A 119 11.89 -24.56 -2.65
CA SER A 119 12.10 -23.45 -1.70
C SER A 119 13.01 -22.38 -2.28
N THR A 120 14.15 -22.77 -2.86
CA THR A 120 15.11 -21.82 -3.45
C THR A 120 14.49 -21.07 -4.63
N LEU A 121 13.79 -21.76 -5.52
CA LEU A 121 13.10 -21.12 -6.64
C LEU A 121 12.05 -20.11 -6.16
N THR A 122 11.22 -20.51 -5.19
CA THR A 122 10.22 -19.61 -4.59
C THR A 122 10.88 -18.39 -3.94
N ALA A 123 12.01 -18.57 -3.25
CA ALA A 123 12.74 -17.47 -2.62
C ALA A 123 13.26 -16.47 -3.66
N VAL A 124 13.89 -16.95 -4.74
CA VAL A 124 14.39 -16.09 -5.82
C VAL A 124 13.26 -15.31 -6.48
N LEU A 125 12.16 -15.98 -6.84
CA LEU A 125 11.00 -15.34 -7.45
C LEU A 125 10.36 -14.30 -6.50
N SER A 126 10.28 -14.62 -5.20
CA SER A 126 9.76 -13.67 -4.20
C SER A 126 10.64 -12.43 -4.08
N ILE A 127 11.97 -12.60 -4.05
CA ILE A 127 12.91 -11.46 -3.98
C ILE A 127 12.76 -10.57 -5.20
N LEU A 128 12.71 -11.14 -6.41
CA LEU A 128 12.52 -10.36 -7.64
C LEU A 128 11.19 -9.61 -7.64
N SER A 129 10.11 -10.28 -7.25
CA SER A 129 8.77 -9.68 -7.16
C SER A 129 8.75 -8.52 -6.17
N LEU A 130 9.28 -8.72 -4.96
CA LEU A 130 9.34 -7.67 -3.93
C LEU A 130 10.23 -6.49 -4.35
N PHE A 131 11.33 -6.76 -5.04
CA PHE A 131 12.19 -5.70 -5.58
C PHE A 131 11.45 -4.83 -6.59
N CYS A 132 10.73 -5.45 -7.55
CA CYS A 132 9.93 -4.72 -8.53
C CYS A 132 8.79 -3.93 -7.86
N LEU A 133 8.10 -4.56 -6.89
CA LEU A 133 7.03 -3.90 -6.14
C LEU A 133 7.55 -2.68 -5.37
N THR A 134 8.63 -2.83 -4.60
CA THR A 134 9.23 -1.74 -3.83
C THR A 134 9.69 -0.60 -4.74
N SER A 135 10.32 -0.91 -5.87
CA SER A 135 10.72 0.09 -6.86
C SER A 135 9.53 0.89 -7.39
N SER A 136 8.42 0.20 -7.68
CA SER A 136 7.17 0.83 -8.13
C SER A 136 6.57 1.76 -7.06
N GLN A 137 6.59 1.34 -5.79
CA GLN A 137 6.08 2.15 -4.67
C GLN A 137 6.95 3.39 -4.42
N ILE A 138 8.27 3.26 -4.48
CA ILE A 138 9.19 4.39 -4.37
C ILE A 138 8.95 5.36 -5.54
N ALA A 139 8.78 4.85 -6.76
CA ALA A 139 8.49 5.67 -7.94
C ALA A 139 7.19 6.46 -7.76
N ALA A 140 6.11 5.82 -7.31
CA ALA A 140 4.84 6.49 -7.05
C ALA A 140 4.98 7.56 -5.96
N SER A 141 5.64 7.24 -4.84
CA SER A 141 5.85 8.17 -3.73
C SER A 141 6.68 9.39 -4.16
N GLY A 142 7.77 9.16 -4.88
CA GLY A 142 8.62 10.24 -5.38
C GLY A 142 7.91 11.14 -6.38
N THR A 143 7.07 10.59 -7.24
CA THR A 143 6.25 11.37 -8.19
C THR A 143 5.25 12.26 -7.46
N VAL A 144 4.57 11.74 -6.42
CA VAL A 144 3.65 12.52 -5.59
C VAL A 144 4.39 13.64 -4.85
N VAL A 145 5.51 13.33 -4.21
CA VAL A 145 6.34 14.33 -3.52
C VAL A 145 6.80 15.42 -4.49
N ALA A 146 7.30 15.04 -5.66
CA ALA A 146 7.75 15.99 -6.68
C ALA A 146 6.61 16.91 -7.15
N SER A 147 5.42 16.34 -7.40
CA SER A 147 4.26 17.13 -7.88
C SER A 147 3.75 18.11 -6.83
N LEU A 148 3.81 17.76 -5.55
CA LEU A 148 3.35 18.61 -4.45
C LEU A 148 4.36 19.70 -4.08
N THR A 149 5.65 19.38 -4.12
CA THR A 149 6.71 20.26 -3.62
C THR A 149 7.42 21.05 -4.71
N GLY A 150 7.31 20.61 -5.97
CA GLY A 150 8.01 21.22 -7.10
C GLY A 150 9.50 20.87 -7.19
N ILE A 151 10.02 19.96 -6.34
CA ILE A 151 11.40 19.50 -6.44
C ILE A 151 11.57 18.54 -7.63
N PRO A 152 12.79 18.41 -8.21
CA PRO A 152 13.02 17.46 -9.29
C PRO A 152 12.67 16.02 -8.89
N THR A 153 12.00 15.30 -9.77
CA THR A 153 11.50 13.93 -9.49
C THR A 153 12.61 12.98 -9.02
N ASN A 154 13.79 13.06 -9.64
CA ASN A 154 14.92 12.21 -9.22
C ASN A 154 15.35 12.46 -7.77
N VAL A 155 15.31 13.71 -7.32
CA VAL A 155 15.63 14.06 -5.93
C VAL A 155 14.53 13.56 -4.98
N ALA A 156 13.26 13.72 -5.37
CA ALA A 156 12.12 13.22 -4.61
C ALA A 156 12.16 11.69 -4.46
N LEU A 157 12.51 10.96 -5.52
CA LEU A 157 12.69 9.50 -5.50
C LEU A 157 13.79 9.07 -4.52
N LEU A 158 14.94 9.74 -4.56
CA LEU A 158 16.05 9.42 -3.68
C LEU A 158 15.69 9.68 -2.21
N ILE A 159 15.04 10.82 -1.91
CA ILE A 159 14.60 11.15 -0.55
C ILE A 159 13.57 10.14 -0.06
N ALA A 160 12.53 9.87 -0.83
CA ALA A 160 11.49 8.92 -0.45
C ALA A 160 12.07 7.52 -0.22
N GLY A 161 12.90 7.02 -1.14
CA GLY A 161 13.56 5.73 -1.00
C GLY A 161 14.49 5.65 0.21
N ALA A 162 15.31 6.66 0.43
CA ALA A 162 16.22 6.71 1.59
C ALA A 162 15.45 6.70 2.92
N VAL A 163 14.37 7.48 3.03
CA VAL A 163 13.54 7.51 4.25
C VAL A 163 12.90 6.14 4.49
N VAL A 164 12.33 5.49 3.47
CA VAL A 164 11.71 4.16 3.60
C VAL A 164 12.75 3.13 4.06
N ILE A 165 13.93 3.10 3.44
CA ILE A 165 14.99 2.17 3.82
C ILE A 165 15.43 2.41 5.26
N LEU A 166 15.65 3.64 5.65
CA LEU A 166 16.15 3.98 6.98
C LEU A 166 15.12 3.62 8.06
N TYR A 167 13.86 4.06 7.94
CA TYR A 167 12.89 3.77 9.00
C TYR A 167 12.58 2.27 9.13
N THR A 168 12.54 1.53 8.02
CA THR A 168 12.31 0.09 8.03
C THR A 168 13.51 -0.66 8.63
N THR A 169 14.74 -0.24 8.29
CA THR A 169 15.95 -0.84 8.82
C THR A 169 16.06 -0.65 10.34
N PHE A 170 15.73 0.53 10.84
CA PHE A 170 15.81 0.81 12.28
C PHE A 170 14.61 0.23 13.05
N GLY A 171 13.43 0.25 12.49
CA GLY A 171 12.19 -0.04 13.20
C GLY A 171 11.62 -1.45 13.01
N GLY A 172 12.09 -2.19 11.99
CA GLY A 172 11.58 -3.52 11.67
C GLY A 172 10.06 -3.59 11.53
N MET A 173 9.49 -4.78 11.64
CA MET A 173 8.05 -5.01 11.47
C MET A 173 7.18 -4.30 12.51
N ILE A 174 7.66 -4.09 13.73
CA ILE A 174 6.87 -3.41 14.77
C ILE A 174 6.64 -1.93 14.40
N ALA A 175 7.68 -1.24 13.94
CA ALA A 175 7.56 0.15 13.52
C ALA A 175 6.68 0.30 12.26
N ASP A 176 6.83 -0.63 11.32
CA ASP A 176 6.04 -0.69 10.11
C ASP A 176 4.54 -0.77 10.45
N GLN A 177 4.14 -1.70 11.30
CA GLN A 177 2.74 -1.85 11.70
C GLN A 177 2.19 -0.67 12.53
N ILE A 178 3.01 -0.01 13.34
CA ILE A 178 2.60 1.20 14.07
C ILE A 178 2.39 2.35 13.09
N SER A 179 3.30 2.52 12.12
CA SER A 179 3.14 3.53 11.08
C SER A 179 1.94 3.28 10.19
N ASP A 180 1.69 2.04 9.81
CA ASP A 180 0.51 1.62 9.04
C ASP A 180 -0.80 2.00 9.73
N LEU A 181 -0.89 1.80 11.04
CA LEU A 181 -2.07 2.17 11.82
C LEU A 181 -2.37 3.67 11.70
N VAL A 182 -1.35 4.51 11.87
CA VAL A 182 -1.48 5.97 11.77
C VAL A 182 -1.78 6.39 10.33
N GLN A 183 -1.06 5.85 9.37
CA GLN A 183 -1.21 6.15 7.95
C GLN A 183 -2.59 5.77 7.43
N PHE A 184 -3.08 4.59 7.77
CA PHE A 184 -4.41 4.15 7.38
C PHE A 184 -5.52 5.05 7.93
N GLY A 185 -5.38 5.48 9.19
CA GLY A 185 -6.29 6.47 9.78
C GLY A 185 -6.29 7.79 9.01
N ILE A 186 -5.11 8.32 8.68
CA ILE A 186 -4.96 9.55 7.90
C ILE A 186 -5.57 9.39 6.50
N ILE A 187 -5.33 8.25 5.84
CA ILE A 187 -5.89 7.97 4.51
C ILE A 187 -7.41 7.93 4.54
N LEU A 188 -8.01 7.22 5.52
CA LEU A 188 -9.46 7.15 5.65
C LEU A 188 -10.10 8.53 5.87
N ILE A 189 -9.55 9.30 6.81
CA ILE A 189 -10.05 10.65 7.09
C ILE A 189 -9.84 11.55 5.87
N GLY A 190 -8.66 11.50 5.25
CA GLY A 190 -8.33 12.28 4.08
C GLY A 190 -9.30 12.03 2.91
N LEU A 191 -9.56 10.77 2.59
CA LEU A 191 -10.51 10.40 1.55
C LEU A 191 -11.96 10.78 1.90
N ALA A 192 -12.37 10.56 3.15
CA ALA A 192 -13.71 10.91 3.62
C ALA A 192 -13.98 12.42 3.55
N VAL A 193 -12.96 13.25 3.76
CA VAL A 193 -13.06 14.72 3.68
C VAL A 193 -12.87 15.20 2.25
N ALA A 194 -11.88 14.71 1.54
CA ALA A 194 -11.56 15.18 0.20
C ALA A 194 -12.66 14.86 -0.82
N THR A 195 -13.28 13.66 -0.73
CA THR A 195 -14.29 13.24 -1.70
C THR A 195 -15.50 14.18 -1.77
N PRO A 196 -16.18 14.54 -0.65
CA PRO A 196 -17.28 15.51 -0.69
C PRO A 196 -16.85 16.89 -1.18
N ILE A 197 -15.66 17.35 -0.79
CA ILE A 197 -15.13 18.66 -1.20
C ILE A 197 -14.94 18.69 -2.72
N VAL A 198 -14.35 17.65 -3.30
CA VAL A 198 -14.13 17.56 -4.75
C VAL A 198 -15.47 17.48 -5.49
N ILE A 199 -16.40 16.65 -5.04
CA ILE A 199 -17.75 16.52 -5.64
C ILE A 199 -18.45 17.89 -5.63
N HIS A 200 -18.45 18.59 -4.50
CA HIS A 200 -19.06 19.91 -4.38
C HIS A 200 -18.36 20.94 -5.28
N GLY A 201 -17.03 20.92 -5.33
CA GLY A 201 -16.23 21.81 -6.19
C GLY A 201 -16.48 21.61 -7.69
N CYS A 202 -16.88 20.40 -8.10
CA CYS A 202 -17.26 20.10 -9.48
C CYS A 202 -18.73 20.44 -9.82
N GLY A 203 -19.47 21.06 -8.90
CA GLY A 203 -20.88 21.41 -9.12
C GLY A 203 -21.88 20.31 -8.71
N GLY A 204 -21.42 19.33 -7.90
CA GLY A 204 -22.22 18.21 -7.41
C GLY A 204 -22.22 16.99 -8.35
N TRP A 205 -22.87 15.94 -7.89
CA TRP A 205 -22.91 14.67 -8.64
C TRP A 205 -23.63 14.78 -9.98
N ASP A 206 -24.68 15.59 -10.07
CA ASP A 206 -25.45 15.79 -11.30
C ASP A 206 -24.59 16.45 -12.40
N ALA A 207 -23.78 17.44 -12.04
CA ALA A 207 -22.86 18.08 -12.97
C ALA A 207 -21.77 17.10 -13.45
N ILE A 208 -21.22 16.28 -12.54
CA ILE A 208 -20.22 15.26 -12.88
C ILE A 208 -20.83 14.22 -13.83
N SER A 209 -22.02 13.71 -13.50
CA SER A 209 -22.68 12.67 -14.30
C SER A 209 -23.08 13.17 -15.70
N ALA A 210 -23.45 14.45 -15.82
CA ALA A 210 -23.77 15.06 -17.10
C ALA A 210 -22.52 15.32 -17.98
N ALA A 211 -21.37 15.57 -17.35
CA ALA A 211 -20.12 15.83 -18.06
C ALA A 211 -19.40 14.58 -18.53
N LEU A 212 -19.68 13.43 -17.91
CA LEU A 212 -19.00 12.16 -18.23
C LEU A 212 -19.76 11.34 -19.29
N PRO A 213 -19.04 10.66 -20.20
CA PRO A 213 -19.69 9.70 -21.10
C PRO A 213 -20.44 8.61 -20.30
N PRO A 214 -21.64 8.19 -20.73
CA PRO A 214 -22.41 7.16 -20.00
C PRO A 214 -21.64 5.88 -19.71
N ALA A 215 -20.72 5.51 -20.60
CA ALA A 215 -19.84 4.35 -20.41
C ALA A 215 -18.90 4.52 -19.22
N HIS A 216 -18.52 5.75 -18.83
CA HIS A 216 -17.67 5.97 -17.65
C HIS A 216 -18.40 5.77 -16.33
N LEU A 217 -19.73 5.89 -16.33
CA LEU A 217 -20.57 5.66 -15.16
C LEU A 217 -20.92 4.17 -14.98
N SER A 218 -20.53 3.31 -15.92
CA SER A 218 -20.77 1.87 -15.84
C SER A 218 -19.77 1.19 -14.92
N PHE A 219 -20.27 0.38 -13.97
CA PHE A 219 -19.44 -0.48 -13.10
C PHE A 219 -18.86 -1.70 -13.82
N THR A 220 -19.32 -2.02 -15.02
CA THR A 220 -18.91 -3.22 -15.76
C THR A 220 -18.20 -2.90 -17.07
N LYS A 221 -17.79 -1.64 -17.29
CA LYS A 221 -17.14 -1.19 -18.53
C LYS A 221 -15.91 -2.02 -18.92
N ILE A 222 -15.12 -2.46 -17.94
CA ILE A 222 -13.92 -3.27 -18.19
C ILE A 222 -14.22 -4.75 -18.53
N GLY A 223 -15.50 -5.15 -18.48
CA GLY A 223 -15.92 -6.50 -18.79
C GLY A 223 -15.71 -7.51 -17.66
N TRP A 224 -16.62 -8.49 -17.58
CA TRP A 224 -16.59 -9.51 -16.52
C TRP A 224 -15.34 -10.38 -16.53
N VAL A 225 -14.78 -10.66 -17.70
CA VAL A 225 -13.55 -11.45 -17.83
C VAL A 225 -12.39 -10.75 -17.11
N THR A 226 -12.25 -9.45 -17.30
CA THR A 226 -11.23 -8.65 -16.62
C THR A 226 -11.46 -8.60 -15.11
N ILE A 227 -12.71 -8.42 -14.67
CA ILE A 227 -13.07 -8.39 -13.25
C ILE A 227 -12.73 -9.72 -12.58
N ILE A 228 -13.12 -10.84 -13.17
CA ILE A 228 -12.82 -12.19 -12.68
C ILE A 228 -11.30 -12.42 -12.69
N GLY A 229 -10.60 -12.01 -13.75
CA GLY A 229 -9.14 -12.09 -13.83
C GLY A 229 -8.46 -11.39 -12.67
N TYR A 230 -8.94 -10.23 -12.24
CA TYR A 230 -8.40 -9.53 -11.07
C TYR A 230 -8.64 -10.25 -9.75
N ILE A 231 -9.75 -11.00 -9.59
CA ILE A 231 -9.99 -11.81 -8.37
C ILE A 231 -8.90 -12.89 -8.22
N PHE A 232 -8.44 -13.47 -9.34
CA PHE A 232 -7.42 -14.51 -9.32
C PHE A 232 -5.98 -13.96 -9.37
N ASN A 233 -5.80 -12.66 -9.57
CA ASN A 233 -4.48 -12.02 -9.60
C ASN A 233 -3.97 -11.63 -8.20
N TYR A 234 -4.84 -11.57 -7.20
CA TYR A 234 -4.54 -11.31 -5.81
C TYR A 234 -4.40 -12.63 -5.03
#